data_ef11ef30376a5066ac287ae78a5a56ca
#
_entry.id   ef11ef30376a5066ac287ae78a5a56ca
#
_cell.length_a   1.000
_cell.length_b   1.000
_cell.length_c   1.000
_cell.angle_alpha   90.00
_cell.angle_beta   90.00
_cell.angle_gamma   90.00
#
_symmetry.space_group_name_H-M   'P 1'
#
loop_
_entity.id
_entity.type
_entity.pdbx_description
1 polymer ?
#
loop_
_entity_poly.entity_id
_entity_poly.type
_entity_poly.pdbx_seq_one_letter_code
_entity_poly.pdbx_strand_id
1 'polypeptide(L)'
;GKHKIKGTYYYFNQNGTVTHTGLNYSLSSDCALLMNADTGQIIYGKNENVAHANASTTKIMTCILALENCKLNEKVKFSPYAASIEPSKLYANAGEIFYLKDLLYSLMLPSHNDTAVAIAEHVSGSTAKFVKLMNKKAAEIGCTNTHFATPNGLDAGYNHYTTASDLAKIAQYAIKKPMFRKLVSTGYYSFSNLNTGRS
;
A
#
# COMPACT_ATOMS: atom_id res chain seq x y z
N GLY A 1 -19.76 -24.73 6.17
CA GLY A 1 -20.05 -24.61 7.61
C GLY A 1 -18.80 -24.54 8.47
N LYS A 2 -18.96 -24.22 9.76
CA LYS A 2 -17.88 -24.13 10.75
C LYS A 2 -17.77 -25.44 11.52
N HIS A 3 -16.58 -26.05 11.56
CA HIS A 3 -16.30 -27.28 12.30
C HIS A 3 -15.03 -27.15 13.13
N LYS A 4 -15.02 -27.73 14.34
CA LYS A 4 -13.85 -27.77 15.22
C LYS A 4 -13.19 -29.14 15.11
N ILE A 5 -11.92 -29.17 14.67
CA ILE A 5 -11.11 -30.38 14.51
C ILE A 5 -9.83 -30.21 15.31
N LYS A 6 -9.56 -31.07 16.29
CA LYS A 6 -8.38 -31.03 17.17
C LYS A 6 -8.11 -29.65 17.77
N GLY A 7 -9.16 -28.97 18.24
CA GLY A 7 -9.06 -27.65 18.86
C GLY A 7 -9.09 -26.46 17.90
N THR A 8 -8.88 -26.67 16.60
CA THR A 8 -8.88 -25.64 15.56
C THR A 8 -10.22 -25.60 14.85
N TYR A 9 -10.72 -24.38 14.58
CA TYR A 9 -11.92 -24.22 13.77
C TYR A 9 -11.53 -24.17 12.27
N TYR A 10 -12.27 -25.00 11.50
CA TYR A 10 -12.21 -25.02 10.04
C TYR A 10 -13.51 -24.50 9.48
N TYR A 11 -13.44 -23.69 8.45
CA TYR A 11 -14.60 -23.20 7.74
C TYR A 11 -14.63 -23.82 6.35
N PHE A 12 -15.76 -24.45 6.03
CA PHE A 12 -15.96 -25.15 4.77
C PHE A 12 -16.99 -24.42 3.92
N ASN A 13 -16.74 -24.30 2.62
CA ASN A 13 -17.75 -23.88 1.65
C ASN A 13 -18.79 -24.99 1.40
N GLN A 14 -19.76 -24.75 0.50
CA GLN A 14 -20.83 -25.70 0.22
C GLN A 14 -20.34 -27.03 -0.38
N ASN A 15 -19.20 -27.04 -1.06
CA ASN A 15 -18.61 -28.25 -1.65
C ASN A 15 -17.65 -28.98 -0.71
N GLY A 16 -17.58 -28.62 0.56
CA GLY A 16 -16.75 -29.28 1.57
C GLY A 16 -15.27 -28.88 1.57
N THR A 17 -14.87 -27.90 0.73
CA THR A 17 -13.49 -27.41 0.74
C THR A 17 -13.27 -26.44 1.90
N VAL A 18 -12.13 -26.58 2.61
CA VAL A 18 -11.74 -25.65 3.67
C VAL A 18 -11.48 -24.27 3.07
N THR A 19 -12.24 -23.26 3.51
CA THR A 19 -12.07 -21.87 3.08
C THR A 19 -11.05 -21.15 3.95
N HIS A 20 -11.08 -21.39 5.27
CA HIS A 20 -10.09 -20.86 6.21
C HIS A 20 -10.13 -21.66 7.52
N THR A 21 -9.08 -21.56 8.33
CA THR A 21 -9.02 -22.10 9.69
C THR A 21 -9.23 -20.97 10.68
N GLY A 22 -10.16 -21.12 11.61
CA GLY A 22 -10.38 -20.14 12.67
C GLY A 22 -9.29 -20.25 13.74
N LEU A 23 -8.38 -19.32 13.79
CA LEU A 23 -7.52 -19.14 14.95
C LEU A 23 -8.37 -18.50 16.07
N ASN A 24 -8.34 -19.09 17.25
CA ASN A 24 -9.12 -18.59 18.40
C ASN A 24 -8.34 -17.49 19.13
N TYR A 25 -8.02 -16.39 18.40
CA TYR A 25 -7.38 -15.22 18.98
C TYR A 25 -8.36 -14.04 19.10
N SER A 26 -8.31 -13.39 20.27
CA SER A 26 -8.95 -12.08 20.43
C SER A 26 -8.00 -11.03 19.83
N LEU A 27 -8.42 -10.41 18.74
CA LEU A 27 -7.71 -9.27 18.12
C LEU A 27 -8.43 -7.99 18.49
N SER A 28 -7.67 -6.98 18.93
CA SER A 28 -8.18 -5.64 19.22
C SER A 28 -8.60 -4.87 17.97
N SER A 29 -8.05 -5.23 16.79
CA SER A 29 -8.44 -4.61 15.52
C SER A 29 -9.88 -4.98 15.12
N ASP A 30 -10.60 -4.05 14.51
CA ASP A 30 -11.97 -4.27 14.01
C ASP A 30 -12.00 -5.21 12.82
N CYS A 31 -11.02 -5.11 11.93
CA CYS A 31 -10.85 -5.95 10.76
C CYS A 31 -9.46 -6.59 10.73
N ALA A 32 -9.37 -7.84 10.34
CA ALA A 32 -8.11 -8.56 10.17
C ALA A 32 -8.22 -9.69 9.17
N LEU A 33 -7.10 -10.02 8.51
CA LEU A 33 -6.97 -11.18 7.66
C LEU A 33 -5.55 -11.76 7.78
N LEU A 34 -5.46 -13.08 7.88
CA LEU A 34 -4.22 -13.84 7.74
C LEU A 34 -4.34 -14.73 6.51
N MET A 35 -3.38 -14.61 5.59
CA MET A 35 -3.36 -15.34 4.33
C MET A 35 -1.99 -15.95 4.10
N ASN A 36 -1.93 -17.14 3.52
CA ASN A 36 -0.70 -17.68 2.97
C ASN A 36 -0.32 -16.86 1.73
N ALA A 37 0.84 -16.24 1.77
CA ALA A 37 1.28 -15.31 0.73
C ALA A 37 1.56 -15.99 -0.62
N ASP A 38 1.95 -17.26 -0.63
CA ASP A 38 2.26 -18.00 -1.85
C ASP A 38 0.99 -18.51 -2.53
N THR A 39 0.07 -19.07 -1.75
CA THR A 39 -1.12 -19.74 -2.28
C THR A 39 -2.35 -18.84 -2.34
N GLY A 40 -2.39 -17.74 -1.58
CA GLY A 40 -3.59 -16.92 -1.41
C GLY A 40 -4.65 -17.53 -0.49
N GLN A 41 -4.35 -18.69 0.16
CA GLN A 41 -5.28 -19.31 1.07
C GLN A 41 -5.50 -18.46 2.32
N ILE A 42 -6.77 -18.12 2.61
CA ILE A 42 -7.15 -17.42 3.83
C ILE A 42 -7.10 -18.41 5.00
N ILE A 43 -6.30 -18.07 6.01
CA ILE A 43 -6.11 -18.86 7.24
C ILE A 43 -7.03 -18.35 8.35
N TYR A 44 -7.22 -17.03 8.43
CA TYR A 44 -8.09 -16.37 9.40
C TYR A 44 -8.68 -15.10 8.80
N GLY A 45 -9.92 -14.79 9.15
CA GLY A 45 -10.61 -13.55 8.80
C GLY A 45 -11.47 -13.05 9.95
N LYS A 46 -11.44 -11.75 10.20
CA LYS A 46 -12.31 -11.01 11.10
C LYS A 46 -12.82 -9.79 10.37
N ASN A 47 -14.11 -9.74 10.05
CA ASN A 47 -14.71 -8.63 9.28
C ASN A 47 -13.89 -8.27 8.02
N GLU A 48 -13.28 -9.26 7.40
CA GLU A 48 -12.27 -9.09 6.35
C GLU A 48 -12.80 -8.45 5.07
N ASN A 49 -14.12 -8.41 4.91
CA ASN A 49 -14.80 -7.82 3.77
C ASN A 49 -15.52 -6.49 4.11
N VAL A 50 -15.38 -6.01 5.34
CA VAL A 50 -15.91 -4.71 5.74
C VAL A 50 -14.96 -3.61 5.29
N ALA A 51 -15.52 -2.58 4.63
CA ALA A 51 -14.73 -1.46 4.14
C ALA A 51 -14.34 -0.51 5.27
N HIS A 52 -13.08 -0.13 5.30
CA HIS A 52 -12.50 0.83 6.24
C HIS A 52 -11.56 1.80 5.52
N ALA A 53 -11.34 2.97 6.10
CA ALA A 53 -10.28 3.87 5.67
C ALA A 53 -8.93 3.15 5.80
N ASN A 54 -8.15 3.16 4.73
CA ASN A 54 -6.88 2.43 4.65
C ASN A 54 -5.66 3.28 5.03
N ALA A 55 -5.84 4.56 5.28
CA ALA A 55 -4.76 5.46 5.70
C ALA A 55 -3.47 5.20 4.88
N SER A 56 -2.31 5.20 5.52
CA SER A 56 -1.02 5.03 4.84
C SER A 56 -0.75 3.65 4.24
N THR A 57 -1.60 2.63 4.46
CA THR A 57 -1.49 1.37 3.71
C THR A 57 -1.72 1.58 2.20
N THR A 58 -2.36 2.69 1.82
CA THR A 58 -2.46 3.21 0.45
C THR A 58 -1.11 3.27 -0.27
N LYS A 59 -0.03 3.60 0.45
CA LYS A 59 1.31 3.79 -0.13
C LYS A 59 1.91 2.50 -0.71
N ILE A 60 1.38 1.33 -0.33
CA ILE A 60 1.71 0.06 -0.99
C ILE A 60 1.33 0.13 -2.48
N MET A 61 0.13 0.61 -2.81
CA MET A 61 -0.31 0.78 -4.20
C MET A 61 0.52 1.85 -4.93
N THR A 62 0.85 2.95 -4.26
CA THR A 62 1.73 4.00 -4.82
C THR A 62 3.11 3.43 -5.16
N CYS A 63 3.68 2.60 -4.27
CA CYS A 63 4.96 1.92 -4.51
C CYS A 63 4.88 0.94 -5.69
N ILE A 64 3.80 0.13 -5.77
CA ILE A 64 3.58 -0.81 -6.89
C ILE A 64 3.62 -0.06 -8.23
N LEU A 65 2.85 1.01 -8.34
CA LEU A 65 2.74 1.78 -9.58
C LEU A 65 4.06 2.46 -9.96
N ALA A 66 4.79 2.99 -8.99
CA ALA A 66 6.11 3.56 -9.24
C ALA A 66 7.10 2.51 -9.77
N LEU A 67 7.12 1.32 -9.16
CA LEU A 67 7.99 0.21 -9.59
C LEU A 67 7.61 -0.37 -10.96
N GLU A 68 6.38 -0.21 -11.41
CA GLU A 68 5.91 -0.72 -12.70
C GLU A 68 6.08 0.26 -13.85
N ASN A 69 6.10 1.56 -13.56
CA ASN A 69 6.06 2.58 -14.61
C ASN A 69 7.35 3.39 -14.75
N CYS A 70 8.28 3.29 -13.79
CA CYS A 70 9.48 4.11 -13.76
C CYS A 70 10.74 3.29 -13.46
N LYS A 71 11.88 3.83 -13.85
CA LYS A 71 13.20 3.30 -13.48
C LYS A 71 13.65 3.88 -12.14
N LEU A 72 14.35 3.09 -11.34
CA LEU A 72 14.81 3.50 -10.00
C LEU A 72 15.75 4.71 -9.97
N ASN A 73 16.48 4.93 -11.05
CA ASN A 73 17.42 6.05 -11.21
C ASN A 73 16.80 7.30 -11.87
N GLU A 74 15.48 7.32 -12.11
CA GLU A 74 14.81 8.51 -12.57
C GLU A 74 14.84 9.62 -11.50
N LYS A 75 14.94 10.85 -11.97
CA LYS A 75 14.99 12.05 -11.14
C LYS A 75 13.58 12.60 -10.95
N VAL A 76 13.12 12.64 -9.72
CA VAL A 76 11.81 13.17 -9.33
C VAL A 76 11.99 14.55 -8.74
N LYS A 77 11.33 15.55 -9.31
CA LYS A 77 11.33 16.93 -8.83
C LYS A 77 10.08 17.21 -8.02
N PHE A 78 10.26 17.76 -6.82
CA PHE A 78 9.13 18.17 -5.98
C PHE A 78 8.43 19.41 -6.56
N SER A 79 7.13 19.31 -6.77
CA SER A 79 6.29 20.45 -7.11
C SER A 79 5.99 21.31 -5.88
N PRO A 80 5.52 22.55 -6.05
CA PRO A 80 4.99 23.36 -4.95
C PRO A 80 3.84 22.64 -4.22
N TYR A 81 3.00 21.91 -4.94
CA TYR A 81 1.89 21.15 -4.35
C TYR A 81 2.41 19.99 -3.49
N ALA A 82 3.33 19.17 -4.00
CA ALA A 82 3.92 18.09 -3.19
C ALA A 82 4.57 18.63 -1.91
N ALA A 83 5.33 19.73 -2.00
CA ALA A 83 5.99 20.37 -0.86
C ALA A 83 5.01 20.92 0.19
N SER A 84 3.76 21.26 -0.20
CA SER A 84 2.73 21.82 0.70
C SER A 84 1.94 20.76 1.46
N ILE A 85 2.11 19.46 1.16
CA ILE A 85 1.31 18.38 1.77
C ILE A 85 1.55 18.29 3.28
N GLU A 86 0.51 17.94 4.03
CA GLU A 86 0.52 17.78 5.48
C GLU A 86 1.43 16.62 5.97
N PRO A 87 1.96 16.70 7.19
CA PRO A 87 2.77 15.63 7.79
C PRO A 87 2.01 14.29 7.90
N SER A 88 2.75 13.15 8.00
CA SER A 88 4.21 12.99 8.04
C SER A 88 4.84 13.27 6.66
N LYS A 89 6.01 13.95 6.61
CA LYS A 89 6.62 14.30 5.35
C LYS A 89 8.15 14.38 5.39
N LEU A 90 8.78 14.30 4.23
CA LEU A 90 10.23 14.46 4.03
C LEU A 90 10.66 15.93 4.26
N TYR A 91 9.71 16.87 4.24
CA TYR A 91 9.96 18.31 4.26
C TYR A 91 10.83 18.81 3.09
N ALA A 92 10.66 18.18 1.93
CA ALA A 92 11.31 18.63 0.72
C ALA A 92 10.74 19.98 0.26
N ASN A 93 11.63 20.87 -0.20
CA ASN A 93 11.22 22.14 -0.78
C ASN A 93 10.81 21.95 -2.25
N ALA A 94 9.95 22.85 -2.74
CA ALA A 94 9.63 22.91 -4.16
C ALA A 94 10.92 23.10 -4.99
N GLY A 95 11.07 22.28 -6.03
CA GLY A 95 12.27 22.30 -6.88
C GLY A 95 13.39 21.36 -6.44
N GLU A 96 13.35 20.78 -5.23
CA GLU A 96 14.32 19.75 -4.84
C GLU A 96 14.13 18.48 -5.69
N ILE A 97 15.24 17.82 -5.98
CA ILE A 97 15.30 16.65 -6.88
C ILE A 97 15.92 15.47 -6.14
N PHE A 98 15.31 14.30 -6.27
CA PHE A 98 15.76 13.05 -5.66
C PHE A 98 15.71 11.92 -6.70
N TYR A 99 16.48 10.84 -6.47
CA TYR A 99 16.24 9.62 -7.22
C TYR A 99 14.93 8.94 -6.76
N LEU A 100 14.18 8.37 -7.69
CA LEU A 100 12.95 7.62 -7.38
C LEU A 100 13.22 6.51 -6.34
N LYS A 101 14.35 5.80 -6.46
CA LYS A 101 14.75 4.78 -5.48
C LYS A 101 14.75 5.33 -4.04
N ASP A 102 15.31 6.51 -3.85
CA ASP A 102 15.44 7.13 -2.52
C ASP A 102 14.07 7.55 -1.98
N LEU A 103 13.24 8.08 -2.86
CA LEU A 103 11.85 8.41 -2.53
C LEU A 103 11.00 7.18 -2.21
N LEU A 104 11.28 6.02 -2.80
CA LEU A 104 10.58 4.78 -2.42
C LEU A 104 10.94 4.33 -1.00
N TYR A 105 12.17 4.54 -0.53
CA TYR A 105 12.51 4.36 0.88
C TYR A 105 11.81 5.37 1.77
N SER A 106 11.79 6.65 1.38
CA SER A 106 11.04 7.71 2.07
C SER A 106 9.53 7.42 2.15
N LEU A 107 8.98 6.82 1.11
CA LEU A 107 7.56 6.40 1.05
C LEU A 107 7.25 5.27 2.01
N MET A 108 8.10 4.24 2.05
CA MET A 108 7.78 2.95 2.70
C MET A 108 8.26 2.85 4.15
N LEU A 109 9.32 3.56 4.56
CA LEU A 109 9.85 3.50 5.92
C LEU A 109 9.18 4.54 6.82
N PRO A 110 9.43 5.87 6.67
CA PRO A 110 8.78 6.88 7.49
C PRO A 110 7.39 7.29 6.99
N SER A 111 6.94 6.73 5.87
CA SER A 111 5.58 6.95 5.32
C SER A 111 5.28 8.39 4.92
N HIS A 112 6.22 9.10 4.30
CA HIS A 112 6.08 10.51 3.96
C HIS A 112 4.98 10.77 2.90
N ASN A 113 4.11 11.74 3.20
CA ASN A 113 2.94 12.09 2.38
C ASN A 113 3.30 12.94 1.17
N ASP A 114 4.20 13.91 1.33
CA ASP A 114 4.74 14.75 0.27
C ASP A 114 5.48 13.93 -0.78
N THR A 115 6.23 12.93 -0.34
CA THR A 115 6.90 11.95 -1.19
C THR A 115 5.91 11.15 -2.04
N ALA A 116 4.79 10.71 -1.46
CA ALA A 116 3.76 9.97 -2.20
C ALA A 116 3.16 10.82 -3.32
N VAL A 117 2.93 12.11 -3.05
CA VAL A 117 2.42 13.06 -4.05
C VAL A 117 3.46 13.33 -5.14
N ALA A 118 4.72 13.56 -4.78
CA ALA A 118 5.79 13.78 -5.76
C ALA A 118 5.97 12.57 -6.70
N ILE A 119 5.93 11.36 -6.15
CA ILE A 119 5.95 10.11 -6.95
C ILE A 119 4.72 10.04 -7.87
N ALA A 120 3.53 10.33 -7.37
CA ALA A 120 2.30 10.28 -8.17
C ALA A 120 2.32 11.25 -9.34
N GLU A 121 2.79 12.48 -9.12
CA GLU A 121 2.96 13.49 -10.16
C GLU A 121 4.01 13.06 -11.20
N HIS A 122 5.13 12.48 -10.74
CA HIS A 122 6.18 11.97 -11.63
C HIS A 122 5.68 10.84 -12.54
N VAL A 123 4.96 9.86 -11.98
CA VAL A 123 4.47 8.67 -12.72
C VAL A 123 3.41 9.04 -13.76
N SER A 124 2.54 10.01 -13.48
CA SER A 124 1.33 10.23 -14.30
C SER A 124 1.06 11.69 -14.65
N GLY A 125 1.91 12.62 -14.26
CA GLY A 125 1.79 14.05 -14.51
C GLY A 125 0.83 14.78 -13.58
N SER A 126 0.01 14.06 -12.80
CA SER A 126 -0.87 14.65 -11.76
C SER A 126 -1.40 13.59 -10.80
N THR A 127 -1.74 13.99 -9.57
CA THR A 127 -2.38 13.11 -8.58
C THR A 127 -3.71 12.56 -9.07
N ALA A 128 -4.51 13.35 -9.78
CA ALA A 128 -5.80 12.91 -10.31
C ALA A 128 -5.66 11.79 -11.36
N LYS A 129 -4.65 11.88 -12.25
CA LYS A 129 -4.34 10.79 -13.20
C LYS A 129 -3.80 9.56 -12.46
N PHE A 130 -2.97 9.79 -11.45
CA PHE A 130 -2.42 8.70 -10.64
C PHE A 130 -3.49 7.90 -9.90
N VAL A 131 -4.46 8.58 -9.28
CA VAL A 131 -5.61 7.95 -8.62
C VAL A 131 -6.40 7.06 -9.58
N LYS A 132 -6.58 7.49 -10.84
CA LYS A 132 -7.20 6.62 -11.86
C LYS A 132 -6.38 5.35 -12.11
N LEU A 133 -5.03 5.47 -12.15
CA LEU A 133 -4.14 4.30 -12.27
C LEU A 133 -4.23 3.39 -11.04
N MET A 134 -4.30 3.95 -9.81
CA MET A 134 -4.46 3.17 -8.58
C MET A 134 -5.73 2.33 -8.62
N ASN A 135 -6.86 2.91 -8.96
CA ASN A 135 -8.14 2.20 -9.03
C ASN A 135 -8.17 1.16 -10.16
N LYS A 136 -7.58 1.48 -11.31
CA LYS A 136 -7.40 0.51 -12.40
C LYS A 136 -6.55 -0.68 -11.94
N LYS A 137 -5.41 -0.42 -11.30
CA LYS A 137 -4.53 -1.48 -10.77
C LYS A 137 -5.21 -2.31 -9.69
N ALA A 138 -5.99 -1.70 -8.80
CA ALA A 138 -6.77 -2.42 -7.80
C ALA A 138 -7.74 -3.42 -8.46
N ALA A 139 -8.46 -2.99 -9.49
CA ALA A 139 -9.34 -3.86 -10.26
C ALA A 139 -8.57 -5.01 -10.97
N GLU A 140 -7.41 -4.72 -11.57
CA GLU A 140 -6.54 -5.73 -12.20
C GLU A 140 -6.03 -6.79 -11.20
N ILE A 141 -5.77 -6.39 -9.95
CA ILE A 141 -5.38 -7.30 -8.85
C ILE A 141 -6.58 -8.13 -8.36
N GLY A 142 -7.79 -7.76 -8.70
CA GLY A 142 -9.02 -8.42 -8.26
C GLY A 142 -9.60 -7.86 -6.95
N CYS A 143 -9.30 -6.61 -6.63
CA CYS A 143 -9.94 -5.88 -5.54
C CYS A 143 -11.34 -5.46 -5.98
N THR A 144 -12.34 -5.84 -5.20
CA THR A 144 -13.77 -5.59 -5.52
C THR A 144 -14.41 -4.55 -4.61
N ASN A 145 -13.77 -4.24 -3.50
CA ASN A 145 -14.28 -3.29 -2.50
C ASN A 145 -13.15 -2.35 -2.03
N THR A 146 -12.49 -1.71 -3.00
CA THR A 146 -11.39 -0.77 -2.79
C THR A 146 -11.59 0.45 -3.67
N HIS A 147 -11.44 1.63 -3.08
CA HIS A 147 -11.42 2.89 -3.80
C HIS A 147 -10.34 3.81 -3.25
N PHE A 148 -9.40 4.19 -4.11
CA PHE A 148 -8.35 5.16 -3.81
C PHE A 148 -8.79 6.56 -4.27
N ALA A 149 -8.63 7.57 -3.40
CA ALA A 149 -8.87 8.98 -3.71
C ALA A 149 -7.59 9.81 -3.66
N THR A 150 -6.55 9.33 -2.95
CA THR A 150 -5.26 10.02 -2.81
C THR A 150 -4.09 9.04 -2.91
N PRO A 151 -2.87 9.48 -3.30
CA PRO A 151 -1.69 8.60 -3.36
C PRO A 151 -1.05 8.33 -2.00
N ASN A 152 -1.39 9.09 -0.97
CA ASN A 152 -0.77 9.06 0.37
C ASN A 152 -1.67 8.45 1.46
N GLY A 153 -2.97 8.35 1.21
CA GLY A 153 -3.93 7.83 2.18
C GLY A 153 -4.53 8.88 3.13
N LEU A 154 -4.28 10.16 2.88
CA LEU A 154 -5.02 11.24 3.53
C LEU A 154 -6.40 11.30 2.88
N ASP A 155 -7.43 10.92 3.62
CA ASP A 155 -8.79 10.79 3.10
C ASP A 155 -9.62 12.09 3.22
N ALA A 156 -9.33 12.96 4.20
CA ALA A 156 -9.88 14.31 4.34
C ALA A 156 -11.38 14.42 3.91
N GLY A 157 -12.19 13.41 4.20
CA GLY A 157 -13.60 13.33 3.79
C GLY A 157 -13.83 12.78 2.37
N TYR A 158 -12.79 12.34 1.67
CA TYR A 158 -12.93 11.63 0.40
C TYR A 158 -13.40 10.19 0.62
N ASN A 159 -14.07 9.66 -0.39
CA ASN A 159 -14.43 8.25 -0.43
C ASN A 159 -13.17 7.40 -0.71
N HIS A 160 -12.40 7.08 0.34
CA HIS A 160 -11.10 6.41 0.31
C HIS A 160 -11.11 5.22 1.25
N TYR A 161 -11.25 4.01 0.72
CA TYR A 161 -11.43 2.79 1.51
C TYR A 161 -10.84 1.56 0.85
N THR A 162 -10.64 0.54 1.65
CA THR A 162 -10.35 -0.84 1.23
C THR A 162 -10.91 -1.83 2.26
N THR A 163 -10.78 -3.12 2.00
CA THR A 163 -11.05 -4.20 2.95
C THR A 163 -9.77 -4.93 3.31
N ALA A 164 -9.74 -5.65 4.43
CA ALA A 164 -8.59 -6.49 4.77
C ALA A 164 -8.32 -7.56 3.70
N SER A 165 -9.38 -8.09 3.06
CA SER A 165 -9.27 -9.04 1.95
C SER A 165 -8.59 -8.42 0.72
N ASP A 166 -9.00 -7.22 0.32
CA ASP A 166 -8.42 -6.56 -0.85
C ASP A 166 -6.99 -6.07 -0.56
N LEU A 167 -6.74 -5.53 0.65
CA LEU A 167 -5.40 -5.13 1.06
C LEU A 167 -4.43 -6.32 1.08
N ALA A 168 -4.89 -7.51 1.49
CA ALA A 168 -4.09 -8.73 1.42
C ALA A 168 -3.72 -9.13 -0.01
N LYS A 169 -4.65 -8.98 -0.98
CA LYS A 169 -4.35 -9.20 -2.41
C LYS A 169 -3.32 -8.20 -2.92
N ILE A 170 -3.46 -6.92 -2.56
CA ILE A 170 -2.49 -5.88 -2.92
C ILE A 170 -1.11 -6.19 -2.33
N ALA A 171 -1.05 -6.58 -1.05
CA ALA A 171 0.20 -6.96 -0.39
C ALA A 171 0.82 -8.21 -1.03
N GLN A 172 0.03 -9.24 -1.34
CA GLN A 172 0.48 -10.44 -2.05
C GLN A 172 1.06 -10.11 -3.43
N TYR A 173 0.44 -9.18 -4.15
CA TYR A 173 0.96 -8.70 -5.43
C TYR A 173 2.29 -7.95 -5.25
N ALA A 174 2.38 -7.08 -4.26
CA ALA A 174 3.56 -6.27 -3.98
C ALA A 174 4.78 -7.11 -3.60
N ILE A 175 4.64 -8.12 -2.72
CA ILE A 175 5.75 -8.94 -2.25
C ILE A 175 6.36 -9.84 -3.34
N LYS A 176 5.69 -10.04 -4.48
CA LYS A 176 6.27 -10.70 -5.65
C LYS A 176 7.35 -9.86 -6.33
N LYS A 177 7.40 -8.55 -6.07
CA LYS A 177 8.41 -7.63 -6.62
C LYS A 177 9.66 -7.62 -5.72
N PRO A 178 10.85 -8.02 -6.23
CA PRO A 178 12.07 -8.09 -5.41
C PRO A 178 12.42 -6.74 -4.76
N MET A 179 12.24 -5.63 -5.50
CA MET A 179 12.53 -4.30 -4.96
C MET A 179 11.56 -3.92 -3.82
N PHE A 180 10.27 -4.26 -3.93
CA PHE A 180 9.33 -4.03 -2.83
C PHE A 180 9.75 -4.77 -1.56
N ARG A 181 10.11 -6.05 -1.67
CA ARG A 181 10.64 -6.81 -0.51
C ARG A 181 11.87 -6.15 0.09
N LYS A 182 12.81 -5.69 -0.75
CA LYS A 182 13.99 -4.97 -0.28
C LYS A 182 13.62 -3.70 0.50
N LEU A 183 12.68 -2.91 -0.01
CA LEU A 183 12.22 -1.68 0.67
C LEU A 183 11.67 -2.00 2.07
N VAL A 184 10.70 -2.91 2.17
CA VAL A 184 10.00 -3.20 3.44
C VAL A 184 10.81 -4.03 4.44
N SER A 185 11.91 -4.65 4.02
CA SER A 185 12.85 -5.35 4.92
C SER A 185 14.02 -4.48 5.38
N THR A 186 14.09 -3.22 4.94
CA THR A 186 15.15 -2.29 5.33
C THR A 186 14.77 -1.55 6.60
N GLY A 187 15.63 -1.62 7.64
CA GLY A 187 15.38 -0.96 8.91
C GLY A 187 15.75 0.53 8.93
N TYR A 188 16.73 0.92 8.13
CA TYR A 188 17.20 2.30 8.05
C TYR A 188 17.76 2.61 6.66
N TYR A 189 17.49 3.82 6.17
CA TYR A 189 18.02 4.31 4.89
C TYR A 189 18.20 5.82 4.94
N SER A 190 19.39 6.31 4.53
CA SER A 190 19.69 7.74 4.41
C SER A 190 20.02 8.10 2.97
N PHE A 191 19.66 9.32 2.57
CA PHE A 191 19.92 9.85 1.24
C PHE A 191 19.90 11.37 1.28
N SER A 192 20.45 11.98 0.25
CA SER A 192 20.47 13.45 0.08
C SER A 192 19.77 13.81 -1.22
N ASN A 193 19.27 15.04 -1.32
CA ASN A 193 18.78 15.53 -2.59
C ASN A 193 19.94 15.80 -3.57
N LEU A 194 19.62 15.91 -4.86
CA LEU A 194 20.62 15.96 -5.94
C LEU A 194 21.07 17.38 -6.31
N ASN A 195 20.38 18.41 -5.84
CA ASN A 195 20.61 19.77 -6.30
C ASN A 195 20.87 20.81 -5.20
N THR A 196 20.58 20.51 -3.94
CA THR A 196 20.88 21.43 -2.83
C THR A 196 21.82 20.81 -1.78
N GLY A 197 22.10 19.50 -1.85
CA GLY A 197 22.98 18.80 -0.92
C GLY A 197 22.39 18.58 0.48
N ARG A 198 21.13 18.93 0.71
CA ARG A 198 20.44 18.68 1.97
C ARG A 198 20.16 17.16 2.12
N SER A 199 20.50 16.61 3.26
CA SER A 199 20.25 15.22 3.66
C SER A 199 19.22 15.14 4.78
#